data_7046bf13606a8c2c00ed6755a97309b2
#
_entry.id   7046bf13606a8c2c00ed6755a97309b2
#
_cell.length_a   1.000
_cell.length_b   1.000
_cell.length_c   1.000
_cell.angle_alpha   90.00
_cell.angle_beta   90.00
_cell.angle_gamma   90.00
#
_symmetry.space_group_name_H-M   'P 1'
#
loop_
_entity.id
_entity.type
_entity.pdbx_description
1 polymer ?
#
loop_
_entity_poly.entity_id
_entity_poly.type
_entity_poly.pdbx_seq_one_letter_code
_entity_poly.pdbx_strand_id
1 'polypeptide(L)'
;MHSYRFERACGLAGHNIITVIMEEYHLDLQQALYWLSGYASKTVFNFMASRRALPTWGEKVDESVAVYIDRVVRCVRGNDAWHYETKRYYGDDGPKVLEYRKTTLLPPNETGYITREQLELEIA
;
A
#
# COMPACT_ATOMS: atom_id res chain seq x y z
N MET A 1 -1.58 3.75 -0.60
CA MET A 1 -2.17 3.45 -1.92
C MET A 1 -3.57 2.84 -1.81
N HIS A 2 -3.78 1.76 -1.05
CA HIS A 2 -5.09 1.09 -0.90
C HIS A 2 -6.20 2.00 -0.37
N SER A 3 -5.91 2.91 0.55
CA SER A 3 -6.86 3.88 1.12
C SER A 3 -7.25 5.02 0.18
N TYR A 4 -6.52 5.24 -0.93
CA TYR A 4 -6.69 6.42 -1.79
C TYR A 4 -8.13 6.64 -2.26
N ARG A 5 -8.82 5.58 -2.67
CA ARG A 5 -10.21 5.69 -3.17
C ARG A 5 -11.17 6.24 -2.11
N PHE A 6 -11.01 5.85 -0.84
CA PHE A 6 -11.81 6.34 0.28
C PHE A 6 -11.41 7.76 0.67
N GLU A 7 -10.13 8.01 0.85
CA GLU A 7 -9.62 9.33 1.23
C GLU A 7 -10.01 10.38 0.20
N ARG A 8 -9.92 10.05 -1.10
CA ARG A 8 -10.37 10.92 -2.17
C ARG A 8 -11.88 11.18 -2.10
N ALA A 9 -12.69 10.17 -1.90
CA ALA A 9 -14.14 10.31 -1.81
C ALA A 9 -14.55 11.18 -0.61
N CYS A 10 -13.81 11.12 0.49
CA CYS A 10 -14.04 11.91 1.70
C CYS A 10 -13.37 13.29 1.70
N GLY A 11 -12.69 13.68 0.62
CA GLY A 11 -11.94 14.94 0.57
C GLY A 11 -10.66 14.96 1.44
N LEU A 12 -10.20 13.80 1.89
CA LEU A 12 -9.04 13.65 2.79
C LEU A 12 -7.77 13.19 2.08
N ALA A 13 -7.77 13.19 0.74
CA ALA A 13 -6.66 12.65 -0.04
C ALA A 13 -5.38 13.52 -0.02
N GLY A 14 -5.40 14.72 0.54
CA GLY A 14 -4.27 15.66 0.52
C GLY A 14 -2.97 15.13 1.13
N HIS A 15 -3.04 14.16 2.04
CA HIS A 15 -1.88 13.50 2.65
C HIS A 15 -1.56 12.12 2.05
N ASN A 16 -2.32 11.69 1.02
CA ASN A 16 -2.06 10.43 0.38
C ASN A 16 -0.87 10.54 -0.58
N ILE A 17 0.01 9.54 -0.56
CA ILE A 17 1.22 9.53 -1.42
C ILE A 17 0.89 9.74 -2.91
N ILE A 18 -0.25 9.24 -3.38
CA ILE A 18 -0.67 9.41 -4.78
C ILE A 18 -0.94 10.88 -5.08
N THR A 19 -1.68 11.58 -4.21
CA THR A 19 -1.96 13.01 -4.36
C THR A 19 -0.67 13.82 -4.33
N VAL A 20 0.23 13.53 -3.39
CA VAL A 20 1.54 14.21 -3.28
C VAL A 20 2.35 14.03 -4.57
N ILE A 21 2.38 12.82 -5.15
CA ILE A 21 3.07 12.55 -6.41
C ILE A 21 2.43 13.33 -7.58
N MET A 22 1.09 13.36 -7.64
CA MET A 22 0.37 14.10 -8.68
C MET A 22 0.70 15.60 -8.63
N GLU A 23 0.72 16.19 -7.46
CA GLU A 23 1.00 17.61 -7.25
C GLU A 23 2.47 17.95 -7.49
N GLU A 24 3.40 17.19 -6.90
CA GLU A 24 4.84 17.45 -7.00
C GLU A 24 5.37 17.31 -8.43
N TYR A 25 4.89 16.32 -9.18
CA TYR A 25 5.37 16.03 -10.54
C TYR A 25 4.39 16.44 -11.64
N HIS A 26 3.29 17.11 -11.30
CA HIS A 26 2.24 17.54 -12.25
C HIS A 26 1.71 16.36 -13.10
N LEU A 27 1.47 15.22 -12.47
CA LEU A 27 1.03 13.99 -13.12
C LEU A 27 -0.47 13.77 -12.97
N ASP A 28 -1.08 13.11 -13.96
CA ASP A 28 -2.41 12.54 -13.77
C ASP A 28 -2.37 11.30 -12.85
N LEU A 29 -3.54 10.81 -12.44
CA LEU A 29 -3.67 9.67 -11.53
C LEU A 29 -2.96 8.42 -12.07
N GLN A 30 -3.11 8.10 -13.36
CA GLN A 30 -2.52 6.91 -13.94
C GLN A 30 -0.99 7.02 -14.02
N GLN A 31 -0.48 8.19 -14.35
CA GLN A 31 0.94 8.49 -14.37
C GLN A 31 1.55 8.41 -12.96
N ALA A 32 0.84 8.95 -11.95
CA ALA A 32 1.27 8.86 -10.55
C ALA A 32 1.33 7.41 -10.05
N LEU A 33 0.38 6.57 -10.43
CA LEU A 33 0.40 5.14 -10.13
C LEU A 33 1.59 4.42 -10.78
N TYR A 34 1.90 4.72 -12.04
CA TYR A 34 3.09 4.17 -12.71
C TYR A 34 4.38 4.64 -12.03
N TRP A 35 4.47 5.92 -11.70
CA TRP A 35 5.62 6.48 -10.98
C TRP A 35 5.83 5.76 -9.64
N LEU A 36 4.74 5.60 -8.86
CA LEU A 36 4.79 4.92 -7.56
C LEU A 36 5.21 3.45 -7.69
N SER A 37 4.73 2.76 -8.71
CA SER A 37 5.14 1.37 -9.01
C SER A 37 6.65 1.28 -9.29
N GLY A 38 7.19 2.19 -10.08
CA GLY A 38 8.63 2.29 -10.36
C GLY A 38 9.43 2.58 -9.10
N TYR A 39 8.97 3.51 -8.27
CA TYR A 39 9.59 3.84 -6.98
C TYR A 39 9.60 2.65 -6.03
N ALA A 40 8.47 1.94 -5.90
CA ALA A 40 8.37 0.73 -5.08
C ALA A 40 9.35 -0.36 -5.55
N SER A 41 9.43 -0.60 -6.86
CA SER A 41 10.37 -1.56 -7.44
C SER A 41 11.82 -1.20 -7.15
N LYS A 42 12.18 0.08 -7.28
CA LYS A 42 13.52 0.58 -6.93
C LYS A 42 13.82 0.40 -5.45
N THR A 43 12.85 0.65 -4.58
CA THR A 43 13.00 0.46 -3.12
C THR A 43 13.26 -1.00 -2.78
N VAL A 44 12.52 -1.94 -3.38
CA VAL A 44 12.77 -3.38 -3.20
C VAL A 44 14.15 -3.77 -3.71
N PHE A 45 14.56 -3.27 -4.87
CA PHE A 45 15.89 -3.53 -5.41
C PHE A 45 16.99 -3.03 -4.45
N ASN A 46 16.88 -1.81 -3.95
CA ASN A 46 17.84 -1.22 -3.00
C ASN A 46 17.88 -2.03 -1.69
N PHE A 47 16.73 -2.45 -1.17
CA PHE A 47 16.67 -3.32 0.00
C PHE A 47 17.42 -4.63 -0.23
N MET A 48 17.23 -5.27 -1.36
CA MET A 48 17.92 -6.53 -1.70
C MET A 48 19.42 -6.33 -1.87
N ALA A 49 19.84 -5.20 -2.44
CA ALA A 49 21.24 -4.84 -2.54
C ALA A 49 21.87 -4.61 -1.16
N SER A 50 21.21 -3.84 -0.30
CA SER A 50 21.66 -3.59 1.08
C SER A 50 21.75 -4.88 1.89
N ARG A 51 20.80 -5.80 1.74
CA ARG A 51 20.84 -7.12 2.39
C ARG A 51 22.08 -7.92 1.99
N ARG A 52 22.46 -7.88 0.71
CA ARG A 52 23.66 -8.59 0.21
C ARG A 52 24.96 -7.95 0.66
N ALA A 53 24.94 -6.67 0.97
CA ALA A 53 26.09 -5.90 1.41
C ALA A 53 26.30 -5.89 2.93
N LEU A 54 25.48 -6.63 3.68
CA LEU A 54 25.66 -6.75 5.14
C LEU A 54 27.02 -7.36 5.46
N PRO A 55 27.75 -6.82 6.45
CA PRO A 55 28.99 -7.42 6.92
C PRO A 55 28.72 -8.75 7.64
N THR A 56 29.76 -9.52 7.83
CA THR A 56 29.73 -10.75 8.63
C THR A 56 30.15 -10.43 10.07
N TRP A 57 29.35 -10.84 11.04
CA TRP A 57 29.59 -10.66 12.50
C TRP A 57 29.88 -11.99 13.21
N GLY A 58 29.92 -13.09 12.46
CA GLY A 58 30.07 -14.45 12.93
C GLY A 58 28.74 -15.24 12.89
N GLU A 59 28.89 -16.56 12.73
CA GLU A 59 27.79 -17.50 12.39
C GLU A 59 26.51 -17.29 13.20
N LYS A 60 26.61 -17.21 14.52
CA LYS A 60 25.46 -17.06 15.42
C LYS A 60 24.69 -15.74 15.23
N VAL A 61 25.44 -14.65 14.98
CA VAL A 61 24.84 -13.32 14.76
C VAL A 61 24.24 -13.26 13.37
N ASP A 62 24.96 -13.75 12.37
CA ASP A 62 24.51 -13.77 10.97
C ASP A 62 23.22 -14.57 10.80
N GLU A 63 23.09 -15.72 11.48
CA GLU A 63 21.86 -16.49 11.53
C GLU A 63 20.68 -15.68 12.12
N SER A 64 20.92 -15.00 13.25
CA SER A 64 19.90 -14.18 13.90
C SER A 64 19.47 -13.00 13.02
N VAL A 65 20.41 -12.36 12.34
CA VAL A 65 20.13 -11.27 11.38
C VAL A 65 19.33 -11.78 10.18
N ALA A 66 19.68 -12.94 9.64
CA ALA A 66 18.96 -13.54 8.52
C ALA A 66 17.48 -13.84 8.89
N VAL A 67 17.25 -14.40 10.08
CA VAL A 67 15.91 -14.66 10.60
C VAL A 67 15.12 -13.36 10.80
N TYR A 68 15.75 -12.31 11.36
CA TYR A 68 15.13 -11.01 11.53
C TYR A 68 14.68 -10.41 10.21
N ILE A 69 15.56 -10.38 9.21
CA ILE A 69 15.26 -9.84 7.89
C ILE A 69 14.15 -10.63 7.20
N ASP A 70 14.15 -11.96 7.27
CA ASP A 70 13.09 -12.80 6.71
C ASP A 70 11.74 -12.47 7.35
N ARG A 71 11.68 -12.29 8.66
CA ARG A 71 10.45 -11.88 9.36
C ARG A 71 9.95 -10.51 8.91
N VAL A 72 10.85 -9.52 8.76
CA VAL A 72 10.48 -8.18 8.26
C VAL A 72 9.89 -8.28 6.85
N VAL A 73 10.51 -9.05 5.95
CA VAL A 73 9.98 -9.28 4.60
C VAL A 73 8.59 -9.92 4.63
N ARG A 74 8.39 -10.90 5.51
CA ARG A 74 7.07 -11.55 5.68
C ARG A 74 6.01 -10.58 6.19
N CYS A 75 6.36 -9.68 7.13
CA CYS A 75 5.43 -8.63 7.59
C CYS A 75 5.00 -7.70 6.45
N VAL A 76 5.94 -7.26 5.61
CA VAL A 76 5.61 -6.39 4.45
C VAL A 76 4.67 -7.10 3.48
N ARG A 77 4.97 -8.36 3.13
CA ARG A 77 4.12 -9.16 2.24
C ARG A 77 2.75 -9.47 2.85
N GLY A 78 2.73 -9.80 4.14
CA GLY A 78 1.49 -10.06 4.87
C GLY A 78 0.60 -8.82 4.93
N ASN A 79 1.19 -7.65 5.14
CA ASN A 79 0.44 -6.39 5.12
C ASN A 79 -0.15 -6.10 3.72
N ASP A 80 0.59 -6.36 2.65
CA ASP A 80 0.05 -6.20 1.29
C ASP A 80 -1.11 -7.18 1.03
N ALA A 81 -0.97 -8.45 1.36
CA ALA A 81 -2.03 -9.44 1.23
C ALA A 81 -3.27 -9.08 2.07
N TRP A 82 -3.08 -8.66 3.30
CA TRP A 82 -4.15 -8.24 4.20
C TRP A 82 -5.03 -7.13 3.62
N HIS A 83 -4.46 -6.19 2.85
CA HIS A 83 -5.24 -5.13 2.22
C HIS A 83 -6.30 -5.64 1.25
N TYR A 84 -6.09 -6.81 0.65
CA TYR A 84 -7.06 -7.43 -0.27
C TYR A 84 -8.01 -8.39 0.45
N GLU A 85 -7.61 -8.94 1.59
CA GLU A 85 -8.42 -9.85 2.39
C GLU A 85 -9.38 -9.12 3.32
N THR A 86 -8.95 -7.95 3.85
CA THR A 86 -9.82 -7.13 4.69
C THR A 86 -10.89 -6.43 3.85
N LYS A 87 -12.13 -6.43 4.35
CA LYS A 87 -13.23 -5.71 3.69
C LYS A 87 -13.08 -4.19 3.73
N ARG A 88 -12.16 -3.67 4.55
CA ARG A 88 -11.96 -2.24 4.77
C ARG A 88 -11.71 -1.42 3.50
N TYR A 89 -10.96 -1.96 2.53
CA TYR A 89 -10.51 -1.20 1.36
C TYR A 89 -11.31 -1.51 0.09
N TYR A 90 -11.76 -2.75 -0.06
CA TYR A 90 -12.37 -3.23 -1.29
C TYR A 90 -13.68 -3.99 -1.07
N GLY A 91 -14.17 -4.09 0.19
CA GLY A 91 -15.32 -4.92 0.51
C GLY A 91 -15.09 -6.36 0.07
N ASP A 92 -16.09 -6.96 -0.56
CA ASP A 92 -16.00 -8.33 -1.09
C ASP A 92 -15.24 -8.44 -2.43
N ASP A 93 -14.84 -7.32 -3.02
CA ASP A 93 -14.11 -7.30 -4.28
C ASP A 93 -12.59 -7.43 -4.14
N GLY A 94 -12.06 -7.53 -2.93
CA GLY A 94 -10.62 -7.64 -2.67
C GLY A 94 -9.91 -8.69 -3.51
N PRO A 95 -10.39 -9.95 -3.59
CA PRO A 95 -9.80 -10.99 -4.45
C PRO A 95 -9.77 -10.62 -5.93
N LYS A 96 -10.84 -9.98 -6.44
CA LYS A 96 -10.90 -9.51 -7.84
C LYS A 96 -9.91 -8.38 -8.09
N VAL A 97 -9.79 -7.43 -7.15
CA VAL A 97 -8.82 -6.34 -7.25
C VAL A 97 -7.40 -6.88 -7.25
N LEU A 98 -7.11 -7.90 -6.45
CA LEU A 98 -5.81 -8.57 -6.43
C LEU A 98 -5.50 -9.23 -7.78
N GLU A 99 -6.48 -9.92 -8.39
CA GLU A 99 -6.34 -10.62 -9.66
C GLU A 99 -6.20 -9.66 -10.84
N TYR A 100 -7.15 -8.74 -11.00
CA TYR A 100 -7.22 -7.87 -12.18
C TYR A 100 -6.44 -6.56 -12.05
N ARG A 101 -5.97 -6.22 -10.84
CA ARG A 101 -5.26 -4.97 -10.53
C ARG A 101 -6.03 -3.71 -10.94
N LYS A 102 -7.36 -3.79 -10.86
CA LYS A 102 -8.28 -2.69 -11.21
C LYS A 102 -9.30 -2.49 -10.10
N THR A 103 -9.61 -1.24 -9.82
CA THR A 103 -10.69 -0.86 -8.90
C THR A 103 -11.35 0.43 -9.38
N THR A 104 -12.61 0.59 -9.06
CA THR A 104 -13.36 1.81 -9.39
C THR A 104 -13.14 2.85 -8.29
N LEU A 105 -12.97 4.10 -8.65
CA LEU A 105 -12.99 5.20 -7.70
C LEU A 105 -14.40 5.37 -7.13
N LEU A 106 -14.48 5.63 -5.85
CA LEU A 106 -15.75 5.96 -5.20
C LEU A 106 -16.20 7.37 -5.63
N PRO A 107 -17.50 7.61 -5.74
CA PRO A 107 -18.04 8.96 -5.95
C PRO A 107 -17.64 9.86 -4.76
N PRO A 108 -17.53 11.18 -4.97
CA PRO A 108 -17.31 12.11 -3.86
C PRO A 108 -18.42 11.98 -2.82
N ASN A 109 -18.03 11.92 -1.55
CA ASN A 109 -18.98 11.95 -0.45
C ASN A 109 -19.32 13.42 -0.16
N GLU A 110 -20.60 13.79 -0.28
CA GLU A 110 -21.07 15.17 -0.07
C GLU A 110 -20.81 15.69 1.36
N THR A 111 -20.70 14.81 2.33
CA THR A 111 -20.46 15.17 3.73
C THR A 111 -18.98 15.31 4.08
N GLY A 112 -18.06 14.92 3.22
CA GLY A 112 -16.62 14.93 3.48
C GLY A 112 -16.15 13.95 4.57
N TYR A 113 -17.06 13.23 5.22
CA TYR A 113 -16.76 12.27 6.28
C TYR A 113 -17.52 10.96 6.03
N ILE A 114 -16.83 9.84 6.23
CA ILE A 114 -17.50 8.54 6.32
C ILE A 114 -18.23 8.53 7.66
N THR A 115 -19.54 8.39 7.65
CA THR A 115 -20.30 8.26 8.90
C THR A 115 -19.99 6.92 9.56
N ARG A 116 -20.17 6.85 10.88
CA ARG A 116 -19.96 5.60 11.64
C ARG A 116 -20.83 4.45 11.10
N GLU A 117 -22.05 4.76 10.65
CA GLU A 117 -22.95 3.79 10.03
C GLU A 117 -22.41 3.24 8.69
N GLN A 118 -21.78 4.08 7.87
CA GLN A 118 -21.14 3.63 6.62
C GLN A 118 -19.92 2.75 6.91
N LEU A 119 -19.16 3.02 7.99
CA LEU A 119 -18.08 2.17 8.46
C LEU A 119 -18.58 0.82 8.99
N GLU A 120 -19.71 0.81 9.70
CA GLU A 120 -20.30 -0.40 10.28
C GLU A 120 -20.93 -1.30 9.20
N LEU A 121 -21.48 -0.73 8.12
CA LEU A 121 -21.99 -1.46 6.96
C LEU A 121 -20.85 -2.09 6.12
N GLU A 122 -19.64 -1.53 6.15
CA GLU A 122 -18.47 -2.09 5.46
C GLU A 122 -17.72 -3.15 6.29
N ILE A 123 -18.01 -3.27 7.59
CA ILE A 123 -17.37 -4.23 8.51
C ILE A 123 -18.29 -5.44 8.78
N ALA A 124 -19.58 -5.34 8.50
CA ALA A 124 -20.56 -6.41 8.66
C ALA A 124 -20.58 -7.35 7.45
#